data_5ad0931e9794bdcb6d08ca63e09189c3
#
_entry.id   5ad0931e9794bdcb6d08ca63e09189c3
#
_cell.length_a   1.000
_cell.length_b   1.000
_cell.length_c   1.000
_cell.angle_alpha   90.00
_cell.angle_beta   90.00
_cell.angle_gamma   90.00
#
_symmetry.space_group_name_H-M   'P 1'
#
loop_
_entity.id
_entity.type
_entity.pdbx_description
1 polymer ?
#
loop_
_entity_poly.entity_id
_entity_poly.type
_entity_poly.pdbx_seq_one_letter_code
_entity_poly.pdbx_strand_id
1 'polypeptide(L)'
;MPRVPISFIMRRFEHPGGESLFMNTLFMHCRPGFEGEVCSEIAEHAARLGVAGYAKAKPLTACAEFICYEPAGPARLMRELRFSDLIFPRQWARGDFVQLPETDRISVLLDHLAAYPVCGSLWLEVLDTNDGKELSNFCKKFEAPLRKALLGAGRLVDDPALPRLLLTFKSGREVFLGMADAGNFAMWPMGIPRLKFPREAPSRSTLKLEEAWHHFVPREQWDERLHGDMTGVDLGAAPGGWTYQLVRRGMLVTAIDNGPMAQSLMDTGLVTHLMADGFTYRPKQTVDWMVCDIVEKPARNAALLETWLGENLCREAVVNLKLPMKQRYAEVRRLLERIEEGFKARGIKVQIGCKQLYHDREEVTCHLRRLDGGRR
;
A
#
# COMPACT_ATOMS: atom_id res chain seq x y z
N MET A 1 44.41 9.14 -8.51
CA MET A 1 43.85 7.80 -8.26
C MET A 1 42.81 7.49 -9.35
N PRO A 2 42.96 6.46 -10.16
CA PRO A 2 42.14 6.21 -11.32
C PRO A 2 40.80 5.63 -10.93
N ARG A 3 39.72 6.13 -11.56
CA ARG A 3 38.38 5.59 -11.50
C ARG A 3 38.32 4.25 -12.23
N VAL A 4 37.94 3.19 -11.54
CA VAL A 4 37.68 1.88 -12.12
C VAL A 4 36.29 1.92 -12.77
N PRO A 5 36.12 1.59 -14.05
CA PRO A 5 34.81 1.47 -14.67
C PRO A 5 34.18 0.14 -14.26
N ILE A 6 33.00 0.20 -13.62
CA ILE A 6 32.17 -0.97 -13.35
C ILE A 6 31.47 -1.35 -14.67
N SER A 7 32.12 -2.16 -15.49
CA SER A 7 31.47 -2.87 -16.57
C SER A 7 30.79 -4.11 -15.99
N PHE A 8 29.49 -4.02 -15.75
CA PHE A 8 28.67 -5.18 -15.44
C PHE A 8 28.54 -6.03 -16.72
N ILE A 9 29.35 -7.07 -16.80
CA ILE A 9 29.20 -8.11 -17.83
C ILE A 9 27.93 -8.87 -17.50
N MET A 10 26.87 -8.62 -18.28
CA MET A 10 25.68 -9.48 -18.32
C MET A 10 26.11 -10.85 -18.84
N ARG A 11 26.35 -11.81 -17.96
CA ARG A 11 26.44 -13.22 -18.35
C ARG A 11 25.04 -13.69 -18.73
N ARG A 12 24.84 -14.05 -19.99
CA ARG A 12 23.72 -14.89 -20.42
C ARG A 12 23.88 -16.23 -19.70
N PHE A 13 22.91 -16.54 -18.86
CA PHE A 13 22.79 -17.90 -18.32
C PHE A 13 21.82 -18.66 -19.23
N GLU A 14 22.36 -19.59 -20.01
CA GLU A 14 21.56 -20.56 -20.78
C GLU A 14 21.13 -21.68 -19.83
N HIS A 15 19.84 -21.93 -19.76
CA HIS A 15 19.26 -23.07 -19.07
C HIS A 15 19.47 -24.35 -19.95
N PRO A 16 19.55 -25.56 -19.35
CA PRO A 16 19.61 -26.81 -20.11
C PRO A 16 18.44 -27.07 -21.06
N GLY A 17 17.39 -26.22 -21.04
CA GLY A 17 16.23 -26.27 -21.94
C GLY A 17 16.15 -25.13 -22.96
N GLY A 18 17.18 -24.29 -23.15
CA GLY A 18 17.26 -23.30 -24.23
C GLY A 18 16.39 -22.06 -24.10
N GLU A 19 15.58 -21.92 -23.05
CA GLU A 19 14.81 -20.69 -22.79
C GLU A 19 15.56 -19.80 -21.78
N SER A 20 15.97 -18.62 -22.23
CA SER A 20 16.53 -17.56 -21.38
C SER A 20 15.48 -17.16 -20.35
N LEU A 21 15.80 -17.25 -19.06
CA LEU A 21 14.96 -16.70 -17.97
C LEU A 21 14.94 -15.18 -18.08
N PHE A 22 13.96 -14.68 -18.83
CA PHE A 22 13.68 -13.26 -18.94
C PHE A 22 12.67 -12.89 -17.87
N MET A 23 13.11 -12.39 -16.70
CA MET A 23 12.22 -11.76 -15.71
C MET A 23 11.62 -10.49 -16.27
N ASN A 24 10.77 -10.63 -17.30
CA ASN A 24 10.17 -9.50 -17.99
C ASN A 24 8.78 -9.09 -17.44
N THR A 25 8.30 -9.81 -16.43
CA THR A 25 6.99 -9.59 -15.83
C THR A 25 7.12 -8.90 -14.47
N LEU A 26 6.43 -7.77 -14.32
CA LEU A 26 6.11 -7.17 -13.02
C LEU A 26 4.71 -7.61 -12.63
N PHE A 27 4.61 -8.44 -11.60
CA PHE A 27 3.36 -8.95 -11.06
C PHE A 27 2.91 -8.13 -9.87
N MET A 28 1.63 -7.80 -9.81
CA MET A 28 1.08 -6.95 -8.76
C MET A 28 -0.21 -7.54 -8.19
N HIS A 29 -0.27 -7.63 -6.85
CA HIS A 29 -1.53 -7.90 -6.18
C HIS A 29 -2.36 -6.62 -6.09
N CYS A 30 -3.67 -6.77 -6.11
CA CYS A 30 -4.60 -5.66 -5.90
C CYS A 30 -5.90 -6.12 -5.22
N ARG A 31 -6.80 -5.20 -5.02
CA ARG A 31 -8.19 -5.52 -4.64
C ARG A 31 -8.92 -6.11 -5.85
N PRO A 32 -9.71 -7.22 -5.69
CA PRO A 32 -10.58 -7.69 -6.75
C PRO A 32 -11.50 -6.58 -7.28
N GLY A 33 -11.56 -6.42 -8.61
CA GLY A 33 -12.31 -5.35 -9.29
C GLY A 33 -11.55 -4.04 -9.49
N PHE A 34 -10.26 -4.00 -9.12
CA PHE A 34 -9.36 -2.86 -9.34
C PHE A 34 -8.15 -3.18 -10.22
N GLU A 35 -8.18 -4.30 -10.89
CA GLU A 35 -7.10 -4.74 -11.77
C GLU A 35 -6.83 -3.74 -12.90
N GLY A 36 -7.90 -3.14 -13.45
CA GLY A 36 -7.80 -2.10 -14.48
C GLY A 36 -7.12 -0.84 -13.98
N GLU A 37 -7.34 -0.46 -12.72
CA GLU A 37 -6.71 0.70 -12.10
C GLU A 37 -5.21 0.48 -11.90
N VAL A 38 -4.81 -0.73 -11.45
CA VAL A 38 -3.40 -1.11 -11.38
C VAL A 38 -2.74 -1.10 -12.74
N CYS A 39 -3.43 -1.63 -13.78
CA CYS A 39 -2.94 -1.58 -15.15
C CYS A 39 -2.71 -0.15 -15.64
N SER A 40 -3.65 0.75 -15.36
CA SER A 40 -3.55 2.16 -15.75
C SER A 40 -2.40 2.86 -15.03
N GLU A 41 -2.29 2.65 -13.72
CA GLU A 41 -1.24 3.24 -12.89
C GLU A 41 0.16 2.80 -13.34
N ILE A 42 0.40 1.50 -13.49
CA ILE A 42 1.73 1.01 -13.88
C ILE A 42 2.09 1.37 -15.32
N ALA A 43 1.11 1.38 -16.23
CA ALA A 43 1.34 1.79 -17.62
C ALA A 43 1.76 3.25 -17.72
N GLU A 44 1.15 4.15 -16.95
CA GLU A 44 1.55 5.56 -16.88
C GLU A 44 2.95 5.74 -16.32
N HIS A 45 3.27 5.06 -15.20
CA HIS A 45 4.61 5.09 -14.62
C HIS A 45 5.67 4.55 -15.59
N ALA A 46 5.38 3.42 -16.26
CA ALA A 46 6.28 2.83 -17.25
C ALA A 46 6.52 3.76 -18.44
N ALA A 47 5.46 4.39 -18.96
CA ALA A 47 5.57 5.38 -20.05
C ALA A 47 6.44 6.58 -19.65
N ARG A 48 6.24 7.12 -18.44
CA ARG A 48 7.04 8.24 -17.91
C ARG A 48 8.53 7.88 -17.75
N LEU A 49 8.82 6.63 -17.39
CA LEU A 49 10.18 6.14 -17.25
C LEU A 49 10.78 5.61 -18.56
N GLY A 50 10.04 5.63 -19.67
CA GLY A 50 10.48 5.09 -20.95
C GLY A 50 10.71 3.57 -20.92
N VAL A 51 9.93 2.84 -20.10
CA VAL A 51 9.93 1.37 -20.07
C VAL A 51 8.81 0.85 -20.95
N ALA A 52 9.17 0.30 -22.10
CA ALA A 52 8.20 -0.23 -23.06
C ALA A 52 7.62 -1.58 -22.61
N GLY A 53 6.31 -1.73 -22.72
CA GLY A 53 5.59 -2.93 -22.32
C GLY A 53 4.09 -2.75 -22.41
N TYR A 54 3.34 -3.70 -21.88
CA TYR A 54 1.88 -3.64 -21.81
C TYR A 54 1.35 -4.25 -20.52
N ALA A 55 0.26 -3.69 -20.02
CA ALA A 55 -0.44 -4.20 -18.86
C ALA A 55 -1.47 -5.28 -19.27
N LYS A 56 -1.62 -6.29 -18.42
CA LYS A 56 -2.55 -7.41 -18.60
C LYS A 56 -3.24 -7.74 -17.30
N ALA A 57 -4.56 -7.84 -17.32
CA ALA A 57 -5.34 -8.28 -16.18
C ALA A 57 -6.64 -8.96 -16.63
N LYS A 58 -7.19 -9.78 -15.75
CA LYS A 58 -8.56 -10.31 -15.87
C LYS A 58 -9.39 -9.76 -14.70
N PRO A 59 -10.65 -9.41 -14.91
CA PRO A 59 -11.50 -8.91 -13.84
C PRO A 59 -11.62 -9.91 -12.68
N LEU A 60 -11.65 -9.42 -11.46
CA LEU A 60 -11.88 -10.17 -10.22
C LEU A 60 -10.83 -11.24 -9.90
N THR A 61 -9.64 -11.14 -10.48
CA THR A 61 -8.52 -12.04 -10.20
C THR A 61 -7.60 -11.55 -9.07
N ALA A 62 -7.81 -10.34 -8.57
CA ALA A 62 -7.00 -9.70 -7.54
C ALA A 62 -5.51 -9.52 -7.93
N CYS A 63 -5.18 -9.55 -9.21
CA CYS A 63 -3.83 -9.32 -9.70
C CYS A 63 -3.81 -8.69 -11.09
N ALA A 64 -2.70 -8.01 -11.38
CA ALA A 64 -2.35 -7.48 -12.69
C ALA A 64 -0.88 -7.78 -13.00
N GLU A 65 -0.57 -7.84 -14.28
CA GLU A 65 0.76 -8.08 -14.81
C GLU A 65 1.16 -6.91 -15.71
N PHE A 66 2.40 -6.45 -15.62
CA PHE A 66 2.99 -5.58 -16.63
C PHE A 66 4.15 -6.31 -17.29
N ILE A 67 4.00 -6.58 -18.59
CA ILE A 67 4.96 -7.35 -19.38
C ILE A 67 5.86 -6.36 -20.12
N CYS A 68 7.13 -6.29 -19.73
CA CYS A 68 8.11 -5.45 -20.39
C CYS A 68 8.66 -6.13 -21.64
N TYR A 69 8.92 -5.36 -22.69
CA TYR A 69 9.55 -5.88 -23.91
C TYR A 69 11.04 -6.17 -23.68
N GLU A 70 11.65 -5.48 -22.71
CA GLU A 70 13.04 -5.70 -22.31
C GLU A 70 13.11 -6.40 -20.95
N PRO A 71 13.96 -7.43 -20.78
CA PRO A 71 14.10 -8.16 -19.50
C PRO A 71 14.50 -7.28 -18.32
N ALA A 72 15.23 -6.20 -18.54
CA ALA A 72 15.63 -5.25 -17.52
C ALA A 72 14.49 -4.29 -17.08
N GLY A 73 13.37 -4.28 -17.81
CA GLY A 73 12.26 -3.35 -17.57
C GLY A 73 11.68 -3.41 -16.17
N PRO A 74 11.28 -4.59 -15.67
CA PRO A 74 10.71 -4.70 -14.32
C PRO A 74 11.68 -4.27 -13.23
N ALA A 75 12.96 -4.62 -13.35
CA ALA A 75 14.00 -4.19 -12.40
C ALA A 75 14.19 -2.67 -12.43
N ARG A 76 14.09 -2.04 -13.61
CA ARG A 76 14.14 -0.60 -13.74
C ARG A 76 12.94 0.08 -13.10
N LEU A 77 11.72 -0.43 -13.34
CA LEU A 77 10.50 0.08 -12.70
C LEU A 77 10.63 0.02 -11.17
N MET A 78 11.04 -1.12 -10.61
CA MET A 78 11.16 -1.28 -9.17
C MET A 78 12.27 -0.44 -8.54
N ARG A 79 13.32 -0.11 -9.28
CA ARG A 79 14.40 0.78 -8.80
C ARG A 79 14.00 2.25 -8.81
N GLU A 80 13.25 2.69 -9.84
CA GLU A 80 12.87 4.09 -10.03
C GLU A 80 11.58 4.48 -9.29
N LEU A 81 10.73 3.50 -8.96
CA LEU A 81 9.48 3.70 -8.24
C LEU A 81 9.59 3.16 -6.81
N ARG A 82 9.05 3.90 -5.86
CA ARG A 82 8.85 3.37 -4.50
C ARG A 82 7.48 2.73 -4.42
N PHE A 83 7.42 1.53 -3.89
CA PHE A 83 6.17 0.81 -3.68
C PHE A 83 5.17 1.61 -2.83
N SER A 84 5.67 2.36 -1.85
CA SER A 84 4.85 3.23 -0.98
C SER A 84 4.09 4.32 -1.73
N ASP A 85 4.57 4.73 -2.91
CA ASP A 85 4.00 5.82 -3.69
C ASP A 85 2.93 5.32 -4.68
N LEU A 86 2.80 3.99 -4.86
CA LEU A 86 1.77 3.38 -5.68
C LEU A 86 0.43 3.35 -4.94
N ILE A 87 -0.65 3.66 -5.64
CA ILE A 87 -1.99 3.83 -5.05
C ILE A 87 -2.73 2.49 -4.95
N PHE A 88 -2.86 1.76 -6.07
CA PHE A 88 -3.71 0.57 -6.15
C PHE A 88 -2.98 -0.76 -5.95
N PRO A 89 -1.69 -0.93 -6.29
CA PRO A 89 -0.97 -2.15 -6.00
C PRO A 89 -0.85 -2.40 -4.49
N ARG A 90 -1.17 -3.61 -4.04
CA ARG A 90 -1.05 -4.06 -2.64
C ARG A 90 0.27 -4.75 -2.36
N GLN A 91 0.86 -5.38 -3.37
CA GLN A 91 2.15 -6.03 -3.37
C GLN A 91 2.67 -6.06 -4.79
N TRP A 92 3.99 -6.13 -4.99
CA TRP A 92 4.60 -6.34 -6.28
C TRP A 92 5.86 -7.20 -6.21
N ALA A 93 6.15 -7.87 -7.34
CA ALA A 93 7.39 -8.60 -7.54
C ALA A 93 7.71 -8.69 -9.04
N ARG A 94 9.00 -8.74 -9.37
CA ARG A 94 9.45 -9.11 -10.73
C ARG A 94 9.80 -10.58 -10.78
N GLY A 95 9.45 -11.26 -11.86
CA GLY A 95 9.70 -12.68 -12.00
C GLY A 95 8.94 -13.31 -13.16
N ASP A 96 8.67 -14.61 -13.06
CA ASP A 96 8.01 -15.39 -14.09
C ASP A 96 7.03 -16.41 -13.51
N PHE A 97 6.10 -16.87 -14.34
CA PHE A 97 5.23 -17.97 -14.00
C PHE A 97 5.92 -19.32 -14.18
N VAL A 98 5.81 -20.17 -13.18
CA VAL A 98 6.35 -21.53 -13.17
C VAL A 98 5.20 -22.52 -13.06
N GLN A 99 5.21 -23.53 -13.95
CA GLN A 99 4.32 -24.68 -13.85
C GLN A 99 4.94 -25.73 -12.95
N LEU A 100 4.20 -26.16 -11.94
CA LEU A 100 4.66 -27.13 -10.96
C LEU A 100 4.01 -28.49 -11.20
N PRO A 101 4.77 -29.59 -11.08
CA PRO A 101 4.24 -30.95 -11.11
C PRO A 101 3.38 -31.22 -9.86
N GLU A 102 2.66 -32.33 -9.85
CA GLU A 102 1.91 -32.78 -8.66
C GLU A 102 2.83 -33.20 -7.53
N THR A 103 3.96 -33.81 -7.87
CA THR A 103 4.99 -34.25 -6.94
C THR A 103 6.29 -33.52 -7.22
N ASP A 104 7.18 -33.47 -6.22
CA ASP A 104 8.53 -32.88 -6.36
C ASP A 104 8.56 -31.40 -6.81
N ARG A 105 7.63 -30.60 -6.30
CA ARG A 105 7.55 -29.16 -6.57
C ARG A 105 8.80 -28.40 -6.14
N ILE A 106 9.45 -28.86 -5.08
CA ILE A 106 10.62 -28.17 -4.48
C ILE A 106 11.81 -28.25 -5.43
N SER A 107 12.12 -29.39 -6.02
CA SER A 107 13.22 -29.52 -6.99
C SER A 107 13.04 -28.57 -8.16
N VAL A 108 11.82 -28.53 -8.73
CA VAL A 108 11.52 -27.60 -9.85
C VAL A 108 11.72 -26.14 -9.45
N LEU A 109 11.30 -25.75 -8.24
CA LEU A 109 11.53 -24.39 -7.75
C LEU A 109 13.02 -24.10 -7.53
N LEU A 110 13.79 -25.04 -7.01
CA LEU A 110 15.24 -24.88 -6.83
C LEU A 110 15.96 -24.71 -8.15
N ASP A 111 15.57 -25.48 -9.18
CA ASP A 111 16.13 -25.38 -10.53
C ASP A 111 15.89 -23.97 -11.12
N HIS A 112 14.66 -23.46 -11.03
CA HIS A 112 14.35 -22.10 -11.47
C HIS A 112 15.11 -21.04 -10.66
N LEU A 113 15.25 -21.22 -9.35
CA LEU A 113 15.95 -20.30 -8.46
C LEU A 113 17.48 -20.35 -8.62
N ALA A 114 18.03 -21.30 -9.35
CA ALA A 114 19.46 -21.32 -9.66
C ALA A 114 19.93 -20.04 -10.36
N ALA A 115 19.08 -19.41 -11.16
CA ALA A 115 19.37 -18.17 -11.87
C ALA A 115 19.01 -16.88 -11.07
N TYR A 116 18.36 -17.02 -9.92
CA TYR A 116 18.00 -15.87 -9.07
C TYR A 116 19.15 -15.54 -8.11
N PRO A 117 19.27 -14.27 -7.64
CA PRO A 117 20.18 -13.95 -6.56
C PRO A 117 19.73 -14.63 -5.25
N VAL A 118 20.63 -14.71 -4.29
CA VAL A 118 20.28 -15.11 -2.93
C VAL A 118 19.29 -14.11 -2.34
N CYS A 119 18.22 -14.62 -1.73
CA CYS A 119 17.19 -13.80 -1.10
C CYS A 119 17.31 -13.80 0.42
N GLY A 120 16.89 -12.69 1.04
CA GLY A 120 16.98 -12.50 2.50
C GLY A 120 15.74 -12.96 3.26
N SER A 121 14.64 -13.17 2.58
CA SER A 121 13.39 -13.63 3.19
C SER A 121 12.49 -14.31 2.16
N LEU A 122 11.53 -15.10 2.65
CA LEU A 122 10.57 -15.85 1.83
C LEU A 122 9.15 -15.57 2.29
N TRP A 123 8.27 -15.22 1.35
CA TRP A 123 6.83 -15.24 1.55
C TRP A 123 6.13 -16.10 0.51
N LEU A 124 5.21 -16.94 0.99
CA LEU A 124 4.25 -17.65 0.16
C LEU A 124 2.91 -16.91 0.23
N GLU A 125 2.44 -16.48 -0.91
CA GLU A 125 1.25 -15.67 -1.04
C GLU A 125 0.21 -16.36 -1.94
N VAL A 126 -1.03 -15.95 -1.79
CA VAL A 126 -2.16 -16.36 -2.64
C VAL A 126 -2.89 -15.11 -3.10
N LEU A 127 -3.76 -15.24 -4.09
CA LEU A 127 -4.63 -14.13 -4.52
C LEU A 127 -5.75 -13.90 -3.51
N ASP A 128 -6.22 -12.65 -3.36
CA ASP A 128 -7.34 -12.29 -2.48
C ASP A 128 -8.68 -12.67 -3.14
N THR A 129 -8.84 -13.97 -3.43
CA THR A 129 -10.00 -14.60 -4.04
C THR A 129 -10.47 -15.79 -3.20
N ASN A 130 -11.62 -16.37 -3.52
CA ASN A 130 -12.07 -17.58 -2.83
C ASN A 130 -11.13 -18.76 -3.11
N ASP A 131 -10.72 -18.97 -4.36
CA ASP A 131 -9.76 -20.02 -4.74
C ASP A 131 -8.41 -19.82 -4.01
N GLY A 132 -7.96 -18.57 -3.90
CA GLY A 132 -6.74 -18.25 -3.13
C GLY A 132 -6.86 -18.60 -1.65
N LYS A 133 -8.04 -18.42 -1.03
CA LYS A 133 -8.26 -18.82 0.37
C LYS A 133 -8.14 -20.33 0.56
N GLU A 134 -8.62 -21.14 -0.38
CA GLU A 134 -8.46 -22.61 -0.35
C GLU A 134 -6.99 -23.01 -0.44
N LEU A 135 -6.20 -22.32 -1.26
CA LEU A 135 -4.75 -22.55 -1.37
C LEU A 135 -3.94 -22.13 -0.11
N SER A 136 -4.48 -21.30 0.75
CA SER A 136 -3.77 -20.79 1.94
C SER A 136 -3.28 -21.92 2.86
N ASN A 137 -4.05 -23.00 3.01
CA ASN A 137 -3.66 -24.15 3.82
C ASN A 137 -2.53 -24.94 3.19
N PHE A 138 -2.51 -25.05 1.87
CA PHE A 138 -1.40 -25.64 1.14
C PHE A 138 -0.13 -24.79 1.35
N CYS A 139 -0.19 -23.49 1.13
CA CYS A 139 0.95 -22.59 1.32
C CYS A 139 1.55 -22.68 2.73
N LYS A 140 0.71 -22.69 3.77
CA LYS A 140 1.17 -22.86 5.18
C LYS A 140 1.94 -24.15 5.40
N LYS A 141 1.47 -25.28 4.81
CA LYS A 141 2.15 -26.57 4.95
C LYS A 141 3.40 -26.65 4.07
N PHE A 142 3.40 -26.00 2.93
CA PHE A 142 4.49 -26.02 1.95
C PHE A 142 5.65 -25.10 2.32
N GLU A 143 5.40 -24.05 3.11
CA GLU A 143 6.43 -23.05 3.45
C GLU A 143 7.62 -23.66 4.20
N ALA A 144 7.39 -24.44 5.24
CA ALA A 144 8.48 -24.97 6.06
C ALA A 144 9.41 -25.92 5.31
N PRO A 145 8.93 -26.93 4.54
CA PRO A 145 9.81 -27.78 3.73
C PRO A 145 10.52 -27.00 2.61
N LEU A 146 9.86 -26.04 1.96
CA LEU A 146 10.50 -25.19 0.95
C LEU A 146 11.61 -24.33 1.55
N ARG A 147 11.35 -23.67 2.67
CA ARG A 147 12.33 -22.84 3.40
C ARG A 147 13.57 -23.67 3.78
N LYS A 148 13.38 -24.89 4.29
CA LYS A 148 14.48 -25.81 4.62
C LYS A 148 15.33 -26.13 3.39
N ALA A 149 14.68 -26.42 2.26
CA ALA A 149 15.38 -26.75 1.01
C ALA A 149 16.15 -25.53 0.46
N LEU A 150 15.56 -24.33 0.49
CA LEU A 150 16.20 -23.09 0.05
C LEU A 150 17.42 -22.73 0.90
N LEU A 151 17.34 -22.87 2.23
CA LEU A 151 18.47 -22.69 3.14
C LEU A 151 19.58 -23.70 2.83
N GLY A 152 19.24 -24.99 2.66
CA GLY A 152 20.18 -26.05 2.32
C GLY A 152 20.88 -25.85 0.96
N ALA A 153 20.18 -25.27 0.02
CA ALA A 153 20.72 -24.93 -1.32
C ALA A 153 21.44 -23.56 -1.37
N GLY A 154 21.53 -22.83 -0.25
CA GLY A 154 22.16 -21.50 -0.20
C GLY A 154 21.42 -20.42 -1.01
N ARG A 155 20.11 -20.59 -1.24
CA ARG A 155 19.26 -19.65 -1.98
C ARG A 155 18.48 -18.70 -1.09
N LEU A 156 18.42 -19.00 0.20
CA LEU A 156 17.80 -18.17 1.22
C LEU A 156 18.77 -17.99 2.39
N VAL A 157 18.84 -16.78 2.91
CA VAL A 157 19.53 -16.43 4.16
C VAL A 157 18.59 -15.54 4.98
N ASP A 158 18.91 -15.31 6.26
CA ASP A 158 18.15 -14.34 7.06
C ASP A 158 18.88 -13.00 7.06
N ASP A 159 18.62 -12.18 6.01
CA ASP A 159 19.23 -10.86 5.84
C ASP A 159 18.23 -9.88 5.23
N PRO A 160 17.74 -8.89 6.00
CA PRO A 160 16.78 -7.90 5.51
C PRO A 160 17.32 -6.95 4.43
N ALA A 161 18.63 -6.89 4.23
CA ALA A 161 19.27 -6.07 3.19
C ALA A 161 19.20 -6.74 1.80
N LEU A 162 18.88 -8.04 1.73
CA LEU A 162 18.73 -8.78 0.49
C LEU A 162 17.27 -8.77 -0.01
N PRO A 163 17.05 -9.01 -1.32
CA PRO A 163 15.72 -9.10 -1.89
C PRO A 163 14.85 -10.14 -1.19
N ARG A 164 13.54 -9.92 -1.20
CA ARG A 164 12.54 -10.88 -0.75
C ARG A 164 12.12 -11.79 -1.88
N LEU A 165 12.12 -13.08 -1.63
CA LEU A 165 11.54 -14.09 -2.52
C LEU A 165 10.03 -14.16 -2.26
N LEU A 166 9.24 -13.98 -3.31
CA LEU A 166 7.78 -13.97 -3.27
C LEU A 166 7.25 -15.08 -4.19
N LEU A 167 6.52 -16.03 -3.63
CA LEU A 167 5.84 -17.08 -4.37
C LEU A 167 4.33 -16.85 -4.27
N THR A 168 3.71 -16.38 -5.35
CA THR A 168 2.25 -16.22 -5.40
C THR A 168 1.62 -17.39 -6.14
N PHE A 169 0.92 -18.24 -5.40
CA PHE A 169 0.21 -19.39 -5.96
C PHE A 169 -1.12 -18.98 -6.57
N LYS A 170 -1.29 -19.23 -7.88
CA LYS A 170 -2.58 -19.08 -8.59
C LYS A 170 -3.39 -20.38 -8.54
N SER A 171 -2.70 -21.50 -8.45
CA SER A 171 -3.28 -22.83 -8.26
C SER A 171 -2.27 -23.78 -7.60
N GLY A 172 -2.64 -25.03 -7.35
CA GLY A 172 -1.69 -26.05 -6.89
C GLY A 172 -0.56 -26.39 -7.87
N ARG A 173 -0.68 -25.90 -9.13
CA ARG A 173 0.27 -26.20 -10.22
C ARG A 173 0.88 -24.94 -10.86
N GLU A 174 0.37 -23.77 -10.58
CA GLU A 174 0.86 -22.52 -11.16
C GLU A 174 1.24 -21.54 -10.05
N VAL A 175 2.49 -21.10 -10.09
CA VAL A 175 3.04 -20.12 -9.15
C VAL A 175 3.76 -19.01 -9.91
N PHE A 176 3.56 -17.77 -9.49
CA PHE A 176 4.45 -16.68 -9.85
C PHE A 176 5.65 -16.73 -8.91
N LEU A 177 6.82 -17.03 -9.45
CA LEU A 177 8.10 -17.03 -8.76
C LEU A 177 8.74 -15.66 -8.98
N GLY A 178 8.78 -14.83 -7.96
CA GLY A 178 9.24 -13.47 -8.09
C GLY A 178 10.10 -13.01 -6.94
N MET A 179 10.70 -11.84 -7.12
CA MET A 179 11.48 -11.16 -6.10
C MET A 179 11.13 -9.69 -6.03
N ALA A 180 11.23 -9.11 -4.83
CA ALA A 180 11.12 -7.69 -4.59
C ALA A 180 12.39 -7.17 -3.93
N ASP A 181 12.81 -5.96 -4.33
CA ASP A 181 14.02 -5.33 -3.81
C ASP A 181 13.86 -4.97 -2.33
N ALA A 182 14.94 -5.09 -1.55
CA ALA A 182 14.92 -4.84 -0.12
C ALA A 182 14.31 -3.46 0.20
N GLY A 183 13.36 -3.43 1.14
CA GLY A 183 12.67 -2.21 1.55
C GLY A 183 11.68 -1.63 0.53
N ASN A 184 11.50 -2.25 -0.65
CA ASN A 184 10.60 -1.76 -1.71
C ASN A 184 9.46 -2.73 -2.04
N PHE A 185 8.71 -3.12 -1.03
CA PHE A 185 7.56 -4.04 -1.10
C PHE A 185 6.58 -3.76 0.04
N ALA A 186 5.40 -4.40 0.02
CA ALA A 186 4.42 -4.26 1.08
C ALA A 186 4.94 -4.76 2.44
N MET A 187 4.54 -4.11 3.52
CA MET A 187 4.92 -4.50 4.89
C MET A 187 4.33 -5.84 5.34
N TRP A 188 3.26 -6.31 4.69
CA TRP A 188 2.54 -7.54 5.03
C TRP A 188 2.42 -8.44 3.80
N PRO A 189 2.36 -9.77 4.00
CA PRO A 189 2.05 -10.67 2.91
C PRO A 189 0.78 -10.28 2.17
N MET A 190 0.79 -10.32 0.84
CA MET A 190 -0.30 -9.88 -0.04
C MET A 190 -0.64 -8.38 0.10
N GLY A 191 0.12 -7.59 0.86
CA GLY A 191 -0.20 -6.22 1.25
C GLY A 191 -1.43 -6.12 2.16
N ILE A 192 -1.80 -7.17 2.88
CA ILE A 192 -3.01 -7.23 3.71
C ILE A 192 -2.62 -7.23 5.20
N PRO A 193 -2.82 -6.11 5.91
CA PRO A 193 -2.68 -6.09 7.35
C PRO A 193 -3.84 -6.87 7.99
N ARG A 194 -3.50 -7.83 8.85
CA ARG A 194 -4.51 -8.62 9.56
C ARG A 194 -4.83 -7.97 10.90
N LEU A 195 -5.37 -6.74 10.85
CA LEU A 195 -5.75 -5.98 12.04
C LEU A 195 -6.93 -6.64 12.75
N LYS A 196 -6.87 -6.68 14.07
CA LYS A 196 -7.97 -7.18 14.89
C LYS A 196 -8.96 -6.04 15.15
N PHE A 197 -10.23 -6.30 14.88
CA PHE A 197 -11.28 -5.34 15.22
C PHE A 197 -11.41 -5.23 16.76
N PRO A 198 -11.20 -4.05 17.35
CA PRO A 198 -11.41 -3.83 18.77
C PRO A 198 -12.89 -3.92 19.11
N ARG A 199 -13.24 -4.69 20.15
CA ARG A 199 -14.65 -4.90 20.55
C ARG A 199 -15.34 -3.61 21.00
N GLU A 200 -14.56 -2.70 21.56
CA GLU A 200 -15.01 -1.41 22.09
C GLU A 200 -15.24 -0.36 20.99
N ALA A 201 -14.73 -0.60 19.79
CA ALA A 201 -14.87 0.36 18.69
C ALA A 201 -16.32 0.38 18.18
N PRO A 202 -16.94 1.54 18.03
CA PRO A 202 -18.34 1.67 17.65
C PRO A 202 -18.62 1.32 16.19
N SER A 203 -17.58 1.28 15.34
CA SER A 203 -17.71 0.99 13.90
C SER A 203 -16.50 0.28 13.34
N ARG A 204 -16.69 -0.58 12.34
CA ARG A 204 -15.60 -1.23 11.61
C ARG A 204 -14.73 -0.27 10.80
N SER A 205 -15.20 0.96 10.54
CA SER A 205 -14.40 2.01 9.88
C SER A 205 -13.12 2.37 10.67
N THR A 206 -13.09 2.06 11.97
CA THR A 206 -11.91 2.22 12.84
C THR A 206 -10.65 1.57 12.24
N LEU A 207 -10.79 0.45 11.53
CA LEU A 207 -9.68 -0.28 10.92
C LEU A 207 -9.05 0.48 9.73
N LYS A 208 -9.80 1.36 9.06
CA LYS A 208 -9.27 2.18 7.96
C LYS A 208 -8.23 3.16 8.49
N LEU A 209 -8.55 3.89 9.57
CA LEU A 209 -7.60 4.86 10.14
C LEU A 209 -6.39 4.16 10.77
N GLU A 210 -6.59 3.02 11.43
CA GLU A 210 -5.49 2.23 11.98
C GLU A 210 -4.55 1.74 10.86
N GLU A 211 -5.10 1.23 9.75
CA GLU A 211 -4.33 0.83 8.58
C GLU A 211 -3.62 2.03 7.92
N ALA A 212 -4.31 3.18 7.79
CA ALA A 212 -3.72 4.40 7.26
C ALA A 212 -2.46 4.83 8.03
N TRP A 213 -2.51 4.81 9.36
CA TRP A 213 -1.34 5.14 10.17
C TRP A 213 -0.19 4.14 9.97
N HIS A 214 -0.49 2.86 9.84
CA HIS A 214 0.54 1.87 9.51
C HIS A 214 1.22 2.12 8.17
N HIS A 215 0.48 2.63 7.16
CA HIS A 215 1.02 2.94 5.84
C HIS A 215 1.78 4.27 5.78
N PHE A 216 1.23 5.31 6.41
CA PHE A 216 1.69 6.68 6.18
C PHE A 216 2.55 7.24 7.31
N VAL A 217 2.49 6.65 8.50
CA VAL A 217 3.30 7.08 9.65
C VAL A 217 4.33 5.99 9.97
N PRO A 218 5.64 6.24 9.73
CA PRO A 218 6.68 5.30 10.10
C PRO A 218 6.58 4.89 11.57
N ARG A 219 6.75 3.60 11.87
CA ARG A 219 6.52 3.05 13.21
C ARG A 219 7.36 3.74 14.29
N GLU A 220 8.59 4.09 13.95
CA GLU A 220 9.54 4.81 14.80
C GLU A 220 9.10 6.25 15.14
N GLN A 221 8.14 6.81 14.39
CA GLN A 221 7.59 8.15 14.61
C GLN A 221 6.25 8.14 15.37
N TRP A 222 5.74 6.96 15.75
CA TRP A 222 4.42 6.87 16.39
C TRP A 222 4.37 7.58 17.73
N ASP A 223 5.42 7.46 18.56
CA ASP A 223 5.49 8.12 19.86
C ASP A 223 5.60 9.65 19.73
N GLU A 224 6.04 10.16 18.58
CA GLU A 224 6.12 11.58 18.28
C GLU A 224 4.84 12.14 17.65
N ARG A 225 4.13 11.32 16.84
CA ARG A 225 3.04 11.79 15.98
C ARG A 225 1.67 11.24 16.35
N LEU A 226 1.57 10.30 17.31
CA LEU A 226 0.33 9.65 17.71
C LEU A 226 0.30 9.44 19.23
N HIS A 227 0.26 10.53 20.01
CA HIS A 227 0.29 10.49 21.48
C HIS A 227 -0.78 11.36 22.14
N GLY A 228 -0.96 11.21 23.46
CA GLY A 228 -2.07 11.77 24.22
C GLY A 228 -2.10 13.28 24.36
N ASP A 229 -0.96 13.99 24.17
CA ASP A 229 -0.91 15.46 24.26
C ASP A 229 -1.37 16.15 22.96
N MET A 230 -1.83 15.38 21.99
CA MET A 230 -2.28 15.88 20.69
C MET A 230 -3.78 16.15 20.68
N THR A 231 -4.18 16.99 19.72
CA THR A 231 -5.56 17.35 19.43
C THR A 231 -5.98 16.81 18.05
N GLY A 232 -7.21 16.33 17.95
CA GLY A 232 -7.77 15.83 16.70
C GLY A 232 -9.15 16.40 16.40
N VAL A 233 -9.47 16.49 15.11
CA VAL A 233 -10.82 16.75 14.63
C VAL A 233 -11.24 15.60 13.74
N ASP A 234 -12.41 15.02 14.01
CA ASP A 234 -13.04 13.99 13.17
C ASP A 234 -14.27 14.58 12.48
N LEU A 235 -14.23 14.69 11.16
CA LEU A 235 -15.30 15.24 10.34
C LEU A 235 -16.16 14.10 9.76
N GLY A 236 -17.47 14.13 10.06
CA GLY A 236 -18.37 13.01 9.77
C GLY A 236 -18.15 11.87 10.76
N ALA A 237 -18.02 12.21 12.04
CA ALA A 237 -17.51 11.33 13.07
C ALA A 237 -18.46 10.17 13.45
N ALA A 238 -19.79 10.38 13.43
CA ALA A 238 -20.74 9.40 13.97
C ALA A 238 -20.68 8.03 13.26
N PRO A 239 -20.73 6.93 14.03
CA PRO A 239 -20.86 6.82 15.48
C PRO A 239 -19.54 6.89 16.25
N GLY A 240 -18.37 7.19 15.59
CA GLY A 240 -17.08 7.39 16.24
C GLY A 240 -16.01 6.36 15.88
N GLY A 241 -16.09 5.73 14.70
CA GLY A 241 -15.10 4.73 14.31
C GLY A 241 -13.69 5.29 14.21
N TRP A 242 -13.51 6.46 13.61
CA TRP A 242 -12.22 7.13 13.53
C TRP A 242 -11.88 7.88 14.80
N THR A 243 -12.88 8.53 15.43
CA THR A 243 -12.75 9.14 16.78
C THR A 243 -12.14 8.13 17.78
N TYR A 244 -12.58 6.86 17.74
CA TYR A 244 -12.06 5.81 18.62
C TYR A 244 -10.53 5.63 18.50
N GLN A 245 -9.98 5.70 17.31
CA GLN A 245 -8.52 5.56 17.13
C GLN A 245 -7.74 6.74 17.71
N LEU A 246 -8.26 7.96 17.59
CA LEU A 246 -7.66 9.15 18.20
C LEU A 246 -7.71 9.07 19.73
N VAL A 247 -8.90 8.75 20.28
CA VAL A 247 -9.12 8.59 21.72
C VAL A 247 -8.25 7.48 22.32
N ARG A 248 -8.11 6.35 21.60
CA ARG A 248 -7.25 5.24 22.03
C ARG A 248 -5.77 5.65 22.16
N ARG A 249 -5.35 6.70 21.46
CA ARG A 249 -4.02 7.32 21.59
C ARG A 249 -3.96 8.38 22.70
N GLY A 250 -5.07 8.63 23.38
CA GLY A 250 -5.20 9.62 24.44
C GLY A 250 -5.43 11.05 23.94
N MET A 251 -5.67 11.25 22.64
CA MET A 251 -5.87 12.58 22.04
C MET A 251 -7.19 13.21 22.51
N LEU A 252 -7.20 14.54 22.63
CA LEU A 252 -8.43 15.32 22.77
C LEU A 252 -9.07 15.52 21.40
N VAL A 253 -10.31 15.06 21.23
CA VAL A 253 -10.97 15.01 19.93
C VAL A 253 -12.22 15.89 19.89
N THR A 254 -12.30 16.74 18.85
CA THR A 254 -13.56 17.40 18.48
C THR A 254 -14.22 16.58 17.37
N ALA A 255 -15.32 15.92 17.69
CA ALA A 255 -16.11 15.11 16.75
C ALA A 255 -17.23 15.96 16.14
N ILE A 256 -17.24 16.12 14.82
CA ILE A 256 -18.20 16.93 14.07
C ILE A 256 -19.14 16.01 13.30
N ASP A 257 -20.38 15.94 13.71
CA ASP A 257 -21.44 15.17 13.02
C ASP A 257 -22.82 15.58 13.55
N ASN A 258 -23.85 15.46 12.73
CA ASN A 258 -25.24 15.64 13.15
C ASN A 258 -25.84 14.36 13.77
N GLY A 259 -25.22 13.21 13.58
CA GLY A 259 -25.58 11.93 14.19
C GLY A 259 -25.03 11.77 15.61
N PRO A 260 -25.57 10.82 16.39
CA PRO A 260 -25.12 10.59 17.77
C PRO A 260 -23.78 9.86 17.79
N MET A 261 -22.91 10.29 18.69
CA MET A 261 -21.68 9.59 19.03
C MET A 261 -21.97 8.42 19.98
N ALA A 262 -21.17 7.35 19.88
CA ALA A 262 -21.25 6.24 20.82
C ALA A 262 -21.01 6.71 22.26
N GLN A 263 -21.87 6.31 23.20
CA GLN A 263 -21.79 6.74 24.60
C GLN A 263 -20.45 6.36 25.24
N SER A 264 -19.90 5.20 24.91
CA SER A 264 -18.59 4.74 25.40
C SER A 264 -17.44 5.68 25.05
N LEU A 265 -17.54 6.41 23.94
CA LEU A 265 -16.54 7.44 23.58
C LEU A 265 -16.77 8.73 24.38
N MET A 266 -18.02 9.12 24.58
CA MET A 266 -18.35 10.31 25.37
C MET A 266 -17.95 10.14 26.85
N ASP A 267 -18.10 8.93 27.39
CA ASP A 267 -17.74 8.59 28.79
C ASP A 267 -16.22 8.68 29.05
N THR A 268 -15.38 8.68 27.99
CA THR A 268 -13.92 8.87 28.15
C THR A 268 -13.53 10.27 28.62
N GLY A 269 -14.39 11.26 28.42
CA GLY A 269 -14.09 12.67 28.68
C GLY A 269 -13.10 13.30 27.69
N LEU A 270 -12.63 12.54 26.67
CA LEU A 270 -11.69 13.03 25.65
C LEU A 270 -12.38 13.55 24.39
N VAL A 271 -13.70 13.41 24.28
CA VAL A 271 -14.47 13.76 23.07
C VAL A 271 -15.40 14.94 23.36
N THR A 272 -15.27 15.98 22.54
CA THR A 272 -16.26 17.07 22.46
C THR A 272 -17.05 16.87 21.17
N HIS A 273 -18.34 16.53 21.26
CA HIS A 273 -19.21 16.38 20.11
C HIS A 273 -19.91 17.71 19.78
N LEU A 274 -19.81 18.12 18.52
CA LEU A 274 -20.48 19.30 17.99
C LEU A 274 -21.38 18.91 16.81
N MET A 275 -22.67 19.23 16.92
CA MET A 275 -23.63 19.04 15.84
C MET A 275 -23.47 20.17 14.82
N ALA A 276 -22.65 19.92 13.79
CA ALA A 276 -22.30 20.90 12.76
C ALA A 276 -21.97 20.21 11.42
N ASP A 277 -21.96 21.01 10.34
CA ASP A 277 -21.47 20.55 9.03
C ASP A 277 -19.94 20.50 9.00
N GLY A 278 -19.37 19.28 8.81
CA GLY A 278 -17.94 19.08 8.74
C GLY A 278 -17.23 19.87 7.63
N PHE A 279 -17.91 20.23 6.55
CA PHE A 279 -17.32 21.02 5.47
C PHE A 279 -17.17 22.51 5.83
N THR A 280 -17.99 23.02 6.72
CA THR A 280 -17.97 24.43 7.14
C THR A 280 -17.26 24.65 8.47
N TYR A 281 -17.08 23.60 9.26
CA TYR A 281 -16.41 23.69 10.55
C TYR A 281 -14.95 24.16 10.41
N ARG A 282 -14.53 25.03 11.34
CA ARG A 282 -13.15 25.50 11.47
C ARG A 282 -12.75 25.51 12.94
N PRO A 283 -11.63 24.89 13.32
CA PRO A 283 -11.14 24.94 14.70
C PRO A 283 -10.61 26.32 15.02
N LYS A 284 -10.71 26.73 16.29
CA LYS A 284 -10.19 28.01 16.76
C LYS A 284 -8.67 28.09 16.78
N GLN A 285 -8.01 26.96 16.88
CA GLN A 285 -6.55 26.80 16.88
C GLN A 285 -6.15 25.66 15.98
N THR A 286 -4.92 25.70 15.46
CA THR A 286 -4.36 24.60 14.67
C THR A 286 -4.36 23.31 15.49
N VAL A 287 -4.97 22.25 14.95
CA VAL A 287 -4.97 20.91 15.55
C VAL A 287 -3.85 20.05 14.96
N ASP A 288 -3.49 18.99 15.66
CA ASP A 288 -2.45 18.07 15.16
C ASP A 288 -2.99 17.19 14.04
N TRP A 289 -4.18 16.63 14.20
CA TRP A 289 -4.81 15.74 13.24
C TRP A 289 -6.20 16.21 12.79
N MET A 290 -6.45 16.13 11.49
CA MET A 290 -7.80 16.15 10.93
C MET A 290 -8.04 14.82 10.24
N VAL A 291 -9.16 14.17 10.57
CA VAL A 291 -9.57 12.91 9.94
C VAL A 291 -10.98 13.05 9.38
N CYS A 292 -11.27 12.38 8.22
CA CYS A 292 -12.55 12.50 7.56
C CYS A 292 -12.90 11.25 6.72
N ASP A 293 -14.01 10.59 7.06
CA ASP A 293 -14.60 9.48 6.26
C ASP A 293 -16.01 9.84 5.72
N ILE A 294 -16.25 11.14 5.44
CA ILE A 294 -17.54 11.60 4.90
C ILE A 294 -17.74 11.00 3.50
N VAL A 295 -18.93 10.42 3.28
CA VAL A 295 -19.35 9.91 1.97
C VAL A 295 -19.79 11.09 1.10
N GLU A 296 -18.89 11.58 0.26
CA GLU A 296 -19.15 12.72 -0.62
C GLU A 296 -18.33 12.58 -1.92
N LYS A 297 -18.58 13.44 -2.91
CA LYS A 297 -17.80 13.49 -4.14
C LYS A 297 -16.31 13.70 -3.83
N PRO A 298 -15.40 12.94 -4.45
CA PRO A 298 -13.98 12.99 -4.12
C PRO A 298 -13.37 14.39 -4.25
N ALA A 299 -13.83 15.18 -5.23
CA ALA A 299 -13.37 16.56 -5.40
C ALA A 299 -13.70 17.47 -4.22
N ARG A 300 -14.81 17.21 -3.49
CA ARG A 300 -15.20 17.99 -2.30
C ARG A 300 -14.31 17.66 -1.11
N ASN A 301 -14.02 16.37 -0.90
CA ASN A 301 -13.09 15.92 0.14
C ASN A 301 -11.65 16.36 -0.17
N ALA A 302 -11.24 16.37 -1.44
CA ALA A 302 -9.95 16.91 -1.86
C ALA A 302 -9.82 18.41 -1.56
N ALA A 303 -10.87 19.21 -1.84
CA ALA A 303 -10.91 20.64 -1.49
C ALA A 303 -10.85 20.87 0.03
N LEU A 304 -11.40 19.95 0.83
CA LEU A 304 -11.29 20.00 2.28
C LEU A 304 -9.83 19.88 2.72
N LEU A 305 -9.06 18.93 2.16
CA LEU A 305 -7.61 18.79 2.41
C LEU A 305 -6.84 20.08 2.07
N GLU A 306 -7.12 20.67 0.88
CA GLU A 306 -6.49 21.91 0.43
C GLU A 306 -6.76 23.08 1.40
N THR A 307 -7.99 23.15 1.91
CA THR A 307 -8.38 24.18 2.87
C THR A 307 -7.69 23.98 4.22
N TRP A 308 -7.80 22.78 4.80
CA TRP A 308 -7.32 22.53 6.15
C TRP A 308 -5.80 22.67 6.30
N LEU A 309 -5.03 22.13 5.36
CA LEU A 309 -3.58 22.30 5.39
C LEU A 309 -3.16 23.67 4.86
N GLY A 310 -3.87 24.21 3.87
CA GLY A 310 -3.55 25.50 3.28
C GLY A 310 -3.76 26.68 4.22
N GLU A 311 -4.79 26.64 5.06
CA GLU A 311 -5.09 27.64 6.09
C GLU A 311 -4.43 27.32 7.44
N ASN A 312 -3.59 26.26 7.51
CA ASN A 312 -2.93 25.80 8.72
C ASN A 312 -3.91 25.46 9.87
N LEU A 313 -5.06 24.88 9.53
CA LEU A 313 -6.05 24.43 10.51
C LEU A 313 -5.65 23.09 11.15
N CYS A 314 -4.86 22.27 10.44
CA CYS A 314 -4.25 21.06 10.97
C CYS A 314 -2.82 20.89 10.48
N ARG A 315 -2.05 20.05 11.19
CA ARG A 315 -0.69 19.68 10.81
C ARG A 315 -0.67 18.47 9.88
N GLU A 316 -1.52 17.50 10.19
CA GLU A 316 -1.67 16.26 9.42
C GLU A 316 -3.15 15.96 9.20
N ALA A 317 -3.44 15.34 8.05
CA ALA A 317 -4.79 14.95 7.70
C ALA A 317 -4.83 13.55 7.08
N VAL A 318 -5.87 12.78 7.44
CA VAL A 318 -6.25 11.53 6.76
C VAL A 318 -7.68 11.65 6.26
N VAL A 319 -7.88 11.53 4.96
CA VAL A 319 -9.20 11.70 4.34
C VAL A 319 -9.47 10.61 3.32
N ASN A 320 -10.65 10.02 3.36
CA ASN A 320 -11.10 9.09 2.34
C ASN A 320 -11.70 9.81 1.13
N LEU A 321 -11.23 9.44 -0.07
CA LEU A 321 -11.78 9.88 -1.34
C LEU A 321 -12.62 8.76 -1.95
N LYS A 322 -13.93 8.95 -2.03
CA LYS A 322 -14.84 8.00 -2.69
C LYS A 322 -14.59 8.00 -4.18
N LEU A 323 -14.44 6.82 -4.77
CA LEU A 323 -14.09 6.67 -6.16
C LEU A 323 -15.35 6.62 -7.05
N PRO A 324 -15.30 7.18 -8.27
CA PRO A 324 -16.35 7.01 -9.25
C PRO A 324 -16.42 5.56 -9.73
N MET A 325 -17.51 5.18 -10.39
CA MET A 325 -17.66 3.82 -10.93
C MET A 325 -16.69 3.50 -12.09
N LYS A 326 -16.17 4.51 -12.77
CA LYS A 326 -15.26 4.37 -13.93
C LYS A 326 -14.12 5.36 -13.82
N GLN A 327 -12.99 5.05 -14.49
CA GLN A 327 -11.80 5.92 -14.54
C GLN A 327 -11.29 6.35 -13.15
N ARG A 328 -11.30 5.42 -12.20
CA ARG A 328 -10.94 5.67 -10.80
C ARG A 328 -9.53 6.20 -10.66
N TYR A 329 -8.55 5.55 -11.31
CA TYR A 329 -7.16 6.00 -11.31
C TYR A 329 -7.00 7.42 -11.86
N ALA A 330 -7.60 7.70 -13.03
CA ALA A 330 -7.52 9.00 -13.66
C ALA A 330 -8.10 10.12 -12.77
N GLU A 331 -9.23 9.86 -12.09
CA GLU A 331 -9.80 10.82 -11.14
C GLU A 331 -8.90 11.08 -9.94
N VAL A 332 -8.34 10.02 -9.32
CA VAL A 332 -7.42 10.17 -8.19
C VAL A 332 -6.18 10.96 -8.61
N ARG A 333 -5.57 10.62 -9.74
CA ARG A 333 -4.41 11.34 -10.30
C ARG A 333 -4.70 12.82 -10.46
N ARG A 334 -5.79 13.15 -11.14
CA ARG A 334 -6.23 14.54 -11.37
C ARG A 334 -6.39 15.32 -10.05
N LEU A 335 -6.96 14.66 -9.02
CA LEU A 335 -7.16 15.29 -7.72
C LEU A 335 -5.84 15.52 -6.97
N LEU A 336 -4.94 14.53 -6.98
CA LEU A 336 -3.63 14.64 -6.33
C LEU A 336 -2.76 15.70 -7.01
N GLU A 337 -2.74 15.76 -8.33
CA GLU A 337 -2.05 16.81 -9.11
C GLU A 337 -2.57 18.20 -8.76
N ARG A 338 -3.89 18.37 -8.71
CA ARG A 338 -4.51 19.64 -8.32
C ARG A 338 -4.10 20.05 -6.90
N ILE A 339 -4.12 19.11 -5.95
CA ILE A 339 -3.70 19.36 -4.56
C ILE A 339 -2.24 19.80 -4.51
N GLU A 340 -1.35 19.07 -5.19
CA GLU A 340 0.08 19.34 -5.23
C GLU A 340 0.38 20.70 -5.84
N GLU A 341 -0.21 21.00 -6.99
CA GLU A 341 -0.08 22.30 -7.67
C GLU A 341 -0.62 23.44 -6.81
N GLY A 342 -1.76 23.24 -6.14
CA GLY A 342 -2.36 24.20 -5.25
C GLY A 342 -1.48 24.56 -4.05
N PHE A 343 -0.80 23.60 -3.45
CA PHE A 343 0.17 23.86 -2.38
C PHE A 343 1.45 24.50 -2.89
N LYS A 344 1.96 24.02 -4.03
CA LYS A 344 3.15 24.58 -4.70
C LYS A 344 2.96 26.05 -5.04
N ALA A 345 1.82 26.42 -5.59
CA ALA A 345 1.49 27.81 -5.93
C ALA A 345 1.45 28.74 -4.70
N ARG A 346 1.15 28.19 -3.52
CA ARG A 346 1.13 28.93 -2.24
C ARG A 346 2.45 28.84 -1.47
N GLY A 347 3.47 28.16 -2.01
CA GLY A 347 4.76 27.96 -1.34
C GLY A 347 4.69 27.06 -0.09
N ILE A 348 3.63 26.26 0.04
CA ILE A 348 3.41 25.38 1.19
C ILE A 348 4.05 24.01 0.89
N LYS A 349 4.92 23.53 1.75
CA LYS A 349 5.54 22.22 1.62
C LYS A 349 4.67 21.17 2.29
N VAL A 350 4.21 20.19 1.53
CA VAL A 350 3.42 19.07 2.03
C VAL A 350 4.03 17.74 1.58
N GLN A 351 3.94 16.74 2.43
CA GLN A 351 4.09 15.34 2.06
C GLN A 351 2.71 14.80 1.73
N ILE A 352 2.55 14.15 0.59
CA ILE A 352 1.29 13.57 0.11
C ILE A 352 1.49 12.08 -0.05
N GLY A 353 0.62 11.28 0.57
CA GLY A 353 0.49 9.86 0.37
C GLY A 353 -0.96 9.50 0.01
N CYS A 354 -1.14 8.54 -0.86
CA CYS A 354 -2.46 8.04 -1.22
C CYS A 354 -2.39 6.53 -1.48
N LYS A 355 -3.32 5.77 -0.91
CA LYS A 355 -3.33 4.31 -1.04
C LYS A 355 -4.76 3.78 -1.00
N GLN A 356 -5.06 2.78 -1.83
CA GLN A 356 -6.22 1.95 -1.61
C GLN A 356 -5.89 0.93 -0.52
N LEU A 357 -6.40 1.19 0.67
CA LEU A 357 -6.20 0.32 1.83
C LEU A 357 -7.00 -0.98 1.69
N TYR A 358 -6.59 -2.01 2.43
CA TYR A 358 -7.36 -3.26 2.47
C TYR A 358 -8.76 -3.06 3.04
N HIS A 359 -8.90 -2.21 4.07
CA HIS A 359 -10.19 -1.90 4.70
C HIS A 359 -11.03 -0.89 3.92
N ASP A 360 -10.48 -0.26 2.89
CA ASP A 360 -11.25 0.53 1.93
C ASP A 360 -12.13 -0.38 1.05
N ARG A 361 -13.18 0.20 0.46
CA ARG A 361 -14.01 -0.48 -0.54
C ARG A 361 -13.85 0.23 -1.88
N GLU A 362 -14.76 1.15 -2.19
CA GLU A 362 -14.76 1.98 -3.40
C GLU A 362 -14.16 3.37 -3.07
N GLU A 363 -13.00 3.38 -2.43
CA GLU A 363 -12.33 4.58 -1.98
C GLU A 363 -10.82 4.39 -1.95
N VAL A 364 -10.09 5.50 -1.88
CA VAL A 364 -8.67 5.56 -1.52
C VAL A 364 -8.52 6.46 -0.30
N THR A 365 -7.55 6.15 0.53
CA THR A 365 -7.19 6.96 1.69
C THR A 365 -6.00 7.84 1.35
N CYS A 366 -6.17 9.16 1.53
CA CYS A 366 -5.12 10.15 1.39
C CYS A 366 -4.61 10.60 2.75
N HIS A 367 -3.31 10.69 2.90
CA HIS A 367 -2.63 11.30 4.03
C HIS A 367 -1.80 12.49 3.54
N LEU A 368 -1.98 13.64 4.17
CA LEU A 368 -1.19 14.83 3.91
C LEU A 368 -0.57 15.34 5.21
N ARG A 369 0.70 15.72 5.13
CA ARG A 369 1.43 16.32 6.26
C ARG A 369 2.09 17.61 5.82
N ARG A 370 1.86 18.66 6.57
CA ARG A 370 2.54 19.94 6.38
C ARG A 370 3.97 19.87 6.94
N LEU A 371 4.97 20.29 6.14
CA LEU A 371 6.39 20.19 6.47
C LEU A 371 7.02 21.49 6.94
N ASP A 372 6.35 22.64 6.71
CA ASP A 372 6.83 24.00 7.00
C ASP A 372 6.31 24.57 8.34
N GLY A 373 5.58 23.77 9.13
CA GLY A 373 5.11 24.12 10.47
C GLY A 373 6.08 23.63 11.52
N GLY A 374 7.09 24.43 11.89
CA GLY A 374 7.93 24.12 13.05
C GLY A 374 7.09 24.01 14.34
N ARG A 375 7.47 23.07 15.24
CA ARG A 375 6.96 23.04 16.62
C ARG A 375 7.22 24.41 17.27
N ARG A 376 6.17 25.03 17.78
CA ARG A 376 6.32 26.09 18.79
C ARG A 376 6.48 25.44 20.15
#